data_4321a9eadf527515a586f84e27e45946
#
_entry.id   4321a9eadf527515a586f84e27e45946
#
_cell.length_a   1.000
_cell.length_b   1.000
_cell.length_c   1.000
_cell.angle_alpha   90.00
_cell.angle_beta   90.00
_cell.angle_gamma   90.00
#
_symmetry.space_group_name_H-M   'P 1'
#
loop_
_entity.id
_entity.type
_entity.pdbx_description
1 polymer ?
#
loop_
_entity_poly.entity_id
_entity_poly.type
_entity_poly.pdbx_seq_one_letter_code
_entity_poly.pdbx_strand_id
1 'polypeptide(L)'
;MSFEVGKKALDFLVANSGSRVNLEVDFFGGEPPMNWQVVKDLVAYGRSLEEPHNKKFRFTLTTNGVLLNDEIMEFLNKEMSNVVLSIDGRKEVHDRMRPFRGGQGSYDLIVPKFQKLAESRHQTNYYVRGTFTHNNLDFSEDVKHLADLGFEQISVEPVVTDPKEPYALRPEDVPQLLEEYDKLAVELLKRQKEGRGVNFFHFMIDLSGGPCVAKRLSGCGSGTEYLAVTPWGDFYPCHQFVGNEKFLMGNVDEGIVRPDIVDEFKCCNVYAKEKCRSCFAKFYCSGGCAANSYNCHGKIDDVYELGCELQKKRVECAIMIKAALADEEE
;
A
#
# COMPACT_ATOMS: atom_id res chain seq x y z
N MET A 1 -19.17 8.01 1.87
CA MET A 1 -19.42 7.53 3.25
C MET A 1 -20.04 8.66 4.04
N SER A 2 -21.08 8.39 4.83
CA SER A 2 -21.62 9.33 5.81
C SER A 2 -20.83 9.24 7.13
N PHE A 3 -20.95 10.26 7.98
CA PHE A 3 -20.37 10.21 9.33
C PHE A 3 -20.87 9.01 10.14
N GLU A 4 -22.17 8.72 10.09
CA GLU A 4 -22.78 7.62 10.83
C GLU A 4 -22.21 6.24 10.42
N VAL A 5 -21.99 6.00 9.14
CA VAL A 5 -21.37 4.77 8.66
C VAL A 5 -19.93 4.67 9.15
N GLY A 6 -19.14 5.74 9.01
CA GLY A 6 -17.77 5.76 9.47
C GLY A 6 -17.65 5.60 10.98
N LYS A 7 -18.56 6.23 11.75
CA LYS A 7 -18.65 6.08 13.20
C LYS A 7 -18.87 4.61 13.60
N LYS A 8 -19.85 3.92 13.00
CA LYS A 8 -20.11 2.50 13.26
C LYS A 8 -18.90 1.62 12.89
N ALA A 9 -18.18 1.98 11.82
CA ALA A 9 -16.96 1.26 11.44
C ALA A 9 -15.85 1.41 12.50
N LEU A 10 -15.66 2.60 13.08
CA LEU A 10 -14.70 2.82 14.18
C LEU A 10 -15.14 2.10 15.46
N ASP A 11 -16.44 2.11 15.79
CA ASP A 11 -16.99 1.37 16.92
C ASP A 11 -16.76 -0.16 16.75
N PHE A 12 -16.99 -0.67 15.54
CA PHE A 12 -16.71 -2.07 15.19
C PHE A 12 -15.22 -2.41 15.35
N LEU A 13 -14.32 -1.54 14.87
CA LEU A 13 -12.89 -1.72 15.00
C LEU A 13 -12.46 -1.79 16.48
N VAL A 14 -12.94 -0.88 17.31
CA VAL A 14 -12.66 -0.88 18.76
C VAL A 14 -13.17 -2.16 19.42
N ALA A 15 -14.43 -2.54 19.16
CA ALA A 15 -15.07 -3.72 19.75
C ALA A 15 -14.35 -5.03 19.39
N ASN A 16 -13.78 -5.12 18.19
CA ASN A 16 -13.12 -6.33 17.66
C ASN A 16 -11.58 -6.31 17.82
N SER A 17 -10.99 -5.26 18.37
CA SER A 17 -9.54 -5.11 18.49
C SER A 17 -8.92 -5.88 19.68
N GLY A 18 -9.73 -6.43 20.59
CA GLY A 18 -9.26 -7.14 21.77
C GLY A 18 -8.27 -6.31 22.60
N SER A 19 -7.13 -6.90 22.94
CA SER A 19 -6.08 -6.24 23.74
C SER A 19 -5.15 -5.32 22.92
N ARG A 20 -5.33 -5.20 21.61
CA ARG A 20 -4.49 -4.33 20.76
C ARG A 20 -4.72 -2.87 21.12
N VAL A 21 -3.64 -2.17 21.46
CA VAL A 21 -3.68 -0.74 21.80
C VAL A 21 -3.66 0.11 20.53
N ASN A 22 -2.79 -0.20 19.56
CA ASN A 22 -2.67 0.58 18.33
C ASN A 22 -3.66 0.08 17.27
N LEU A 23 -4.48 0.98 16.75
CA LEU A 23 -5.46 0.74 15.70
C LEU A 23 -5.13 1.61 14.50
N GLU A 24 -5.17 1.04 13.30
CA GLU A 24 -4.85 1.75 12.07
C GLU A 24 -6.13 1.96 11.25
N VAL A 25 -6.31 3.18 10.75
CA VAL A 25 -7.45 3.58 9.91
C VAL A 25 -6.90 4.32 8.71
N ASP A 26 -7.17 3.81 7.51
CA ASP A 26 -6.78 4.42 6.25
C ASP A 26 -8.01 5.03 5.54
N PHE A 27 -8.00 6.34 5.36
CA PHE A 27 -8.95 7.02 4.49
C PHE A 27 -8.49 6.83 3.04
N PHE A 28 -9.17 5.91 2.36
CA PHE A 28 -8.82 5.42 1.04
C PHE A 28 -10.05 5.36 0.12
N GLY A 29 -9.80 5.21 -1.18
CA GLY A 29 -10.85 5.00 -2.19
C GLY A 29 -11.55 6.30 -2.62
N GLY A 30 -11.88 6.42 -3.90
CA GLY A 30 -12.27 7.68 -4.50
C GLY A 30 -11.22 8.75 -4.26
N GLU A 31 -11.61 9.84 -3.61
CA GLU A 31 -10.69 10.88 -3.13
C GLU A 31 -11.19 11.39 -1.77
N PRO A 32 -10.54 11.07 -0.65
CA PRO A 32 -11.02 11.44 0.69
C PRO A 32 -11.24 12.94 0.89
N PRO A 33 -10.39 13.85 0.40
CA PRO A 33 -10.64 15.30 0.45
C PRO A 33 -11.95 15.79 -0.20
N MET A 34 -12.60 15.00 -1.05
CA MET A 34 -13.94 15.35 -1.55
C MET A 34 -15.03 15.30 -0.46
N ASN A 35 -14.79 14.57 0.61
CA ASN A 35 -15.68 14.47 1.77
C ASN A 35 -14.98 14.93 3.05
N TRP A 36 -14.28 16.06 2.95
CA TRP A 36 -13.33 16.53 3.93
C TRP A 36 -13.90 16.72 5.34
N GLN A 37 -15.12 17.23 5.45
CA GLN A 37 -15.75 17.40 6.75
C GLN A 37 -15.94 16.06 7.48
N VAL A 38 -16.37 15.03 6.77
CA VAL A 38 -16.54 13.69 7.36
C VAL A 38 -15.18 13.10 7.79
N VAL A 39 -14.11 13.33 7.03
CA VAL A 39 -12.76 12.91 7.45
C VAL A 39 -12.38 13.57 8.78
N LYS A 40 -12.56 14.90 8.91
CA LYS A 40 -12.27 15.63 10.14
C LYS A 40 -13.10 15.11 11.32
N ASP A 41 -14.39 14.90 11.10
CA ASP A 41 -15.33 14.45 12.15
C ASP A 41 -14.98 13.03 12.61
N LEU A 42 -14.62 12.13 11.69
CA LEU A 42 -14.21 10.75 12.02
C LEU A 42 -12.87 10.71 12.77
N VAL A 43 -11.91 11.57 12.41
CA VAL A 43 -10.66 11.69 13.17
C VAL A 43 -10.95 12.16 14.59
N ALA A 44 -11.75 13.22 14.75
CA ALA A 44 -12.14 13.73 16.07
C ALA A 44 -12.87 12.66 16.89
N TYR A 45 -13.78 11.91 16.26
CA TYR A 45 -14.49 10.81 16.90
C TYR A 45 -13.53 9.71 17.34
N GLY A 46 -12.63 9.24 16.46
CA GLY A 46 -11.62 8.23 16.82
C GLY A 46 -10.75 8.67 17.98
N ARG A 47 -10.29 9.93 18.02
CA ARG A 47 -9.55 10.50 19.16
C ARG A 47 -10.35 10.41 20.45
N SER A 48 -11.69 10.64 20.41
CA SER A 48 -12.55 10.55 21.60
C SER A 48 -12.69 9.12 22.15
N LEU A 49 -12.42 8.11 21.33
CA LEU A 49 -12.45 6.70 21.75
C LEU A 49 -11.13 6.22 22.39
N GLU A 50 -10.05 6.98 22.27
CA GLU A 50 -8.71 6.52 22.69
C GLU A 50 -8.62 6.26 24.20
N GLU A 51 -8.93 7.27 25.01
CA GLU A 51 -8.82 7.18 26.47
C GLU A 51 -9.83 6.16 27.07
N PRO A 52 -11.15 6.23 26.75
CA PRO A 52 -12.14 5.31 27.34
C PRO A 52 -11.88 3.84 27.05
N HIS A 53 -11.25 3.52 25.89
CA HIS A 53 -11.05 2.14 25.45
C HIS A 53 -9.58 1.70 25.54
N ASN A 54 -8.67 2.54 26.05
CA ASN A 54 -7.22 2.28 26.06
C ASN A 54 -6.71 1.93 24.65
N LYS A 55 -7.08 2.76 23.66
CA LYS A 55 -6.68 2.63 22.26
C LYS A 55 -5.87 3.84 21.81
N LYS A 56 -5.16 3.69 20.71
CA LYS A 56 -4.41 4.75 20.04
C LYS A 56 -4.59 4.60 18.54
N PHE A 57 -5.27 5.56 17.94
CA PHE A 57 -5.51 5.55 16.49
C PHE A 57 -4.33 6.12 15.72
N ARG A 58 -3.94 5.42 14.66
CA ARG A 58 -2.99 5.87 13.66
C ARG A 58 -3.76 6.05 12.35
N PHE A 59 -4.03 7.31 12.02
CA PHE A 59 -4.75 7.64 10.80
C PHE A 59 -3.77 7.77 9.64
N THR A 60 -4.12 7.19 8.50
CA THR A 60 -3.46 7.39 7.20
C THR A 60 -4.48 7.98 6.23
N LEU A 61 -4.03 8.80 5.30
CA LEU A 61 -4.86 9.31 4.21
C LEU A 61 -4.13 9.15 2.89
N THR A 62 -4.82 8.53 1.92
CA THR A 62 -4.34 8.39 0.54
C THR A 62 -5.05 9.40 -0.35
N THR A 63 -4.31 10.21 -1.09
CA THR A 63 -4.87 11.28 -1.94
C THR A 63 -4.22 11.33 -3.33
N ASN A 64 -5.00 11.73 -4.32
CA ASN A 64 -4.51 12.09 -5.67
C ASN A 64 -3.93 13.52 -5.73
N GLY A 65 -4.01 14.29 -4.65
CA GLY A 65 -3.41 15.61 -4.50
C GLY A 65 -4.16 16.78 -5.14
N VAL A 66 -5.16 16.53 -5.97
CA VAL A 66 -5.85 17.60 -6.71
C VAL A 66 -6.46 18.64 -5.78
N LEU A 67 -7.09 18.20 -4.68
CA LEU A 67 -7.77 19.05 -3.71
C LEU A 67 -6.85 19.55 -2.57
N LEU A 68 -5.60 19.13 -2.50
CA LEU A 68 -4.68 19.59 -1.47
C LEU A 68 -4.52 21.11 -1.53
N ASN A 69 -4.67 21.74 -0.36
CA ASN A 69 -4.43 23.15 -0.08
C ASN A 69 -3.78 23.29 1.31
N ASP A 70 -3.48 24.49 1.73
CA ASP A 70 -2.76 24.75 2.98
C ASP A 70 -3.54 24.30 4.22
N GLU A 71 -4.85 24.50 4.27
CA GLU A 71 -5.71 24.05 5.38
C GLU A 71 -5.67 22.51 5.51
N ILE A 72 -5.81 21.80 4.39
CA ILE A 72 -5.77 20.34 4.38
C ILE A 72 -4.38 19.86 4.80
N MET A 73 -3.30 20.45 4.28
CA MET A 73 -1.92 20.06 4.63
C MET A 73 -1.63 20.26 6.12
N GLU A 74 -2.09 21.36 6.72
CA GLU A 74 -1.95 21.63 8.16
C GLU A 74 -2.65 20.53 8.98
N PHE A 75 -3.88 20.18 8.61
CA PHE A 75 -4.62 19.09 9.27
C PHE A 75 -3.90 17.74 9.10
N LEU A 76 -3.43 17.42 7.89
CA LEU A 76 -2.70 16.18 7.63
C LEU A 76 -1.43 16.09 8.48
N ASN A 77 -0.68 17.18 8.61
CA ASN A 77 0.53 17.25 9.43
C ASN A 77 0.25 17.04 10.91
N LYS A 78 -0.89 17.52 11.39
CA LYS A 78 -1.28 17.43 12.80
C LYS A 78 -1.85 16.05 13.17
N GLU A 79 -2.74 15.52 12.35
CA GLU A 79 -3.59 14.39 12.72
C GLU A 79 -3.19 13.06 12.07
N MET A 80 -2.57 13.08 10.89
CA MET A 80 -2.24 11.86 10.16
C MET A 80 -0.87 11.33 10.52
N SER A 81 -0.83 10.08 10.97
CA SER A 81 0.42 9.33 11.22
C SER A 81 1.20 9.07 9.93
N ASN A 82 0.50 8.97 8.80
CA ASN A 82 1.09 8.81 7.48
C ASN A 82 0.20 9.43 6.40
N VAL A 83 0.80 9.87 5.30
CA VAL A 83 0.07 10.36 4.10
C VAL A 83 0.63 9.69 2.87
N VAL A 84 -0.26 9.15 2.04
CA VAL A 84 0.10 8.51 0.76
C VAL A 84 -0.31 9.42 -0.39
N LEU A 85 0.67 9.83 -1.19
CA LEU A 85 0.56 10.75 -2.30
C LEU A 85 0.62 9.97 -3.62
N SER A 86 -0.50 9.87 -4.33
CA SER A 86 -0.61 9.03 -5.51
C SER A 86 0.03 9.67 -6.74
N ILE A 87 1.20 9.18 -7.14
CA ILE A 87 1.93 9.59 -8.36
C ILE A 87 2.67 8.39 -8.94
N ASP A 88 2.50 8.13 -10.23
CA ASP A 88 3.03 6.89 -10.83
C ASP A 88 4.48 7.02 -11.36
N GLY A 89 5.05 8.23 -11.40
CA GLY A 89 6.42 8.47 -11.85
C GLY A 89 6.53 9.68 -12.75
N ARG A 90 7.21 9.52 -13.89
CA ARG A 90 7.37 10.58 -14.92
C ARG A 90 6.03 11.10 -15.42
N LYS A 91 6.02 12.33 -15.89
CA LYS A 91 4.79 13.03 -16.30
C LYS A 91 3.95 12.23 -17.31
N GLU A 92 4.57 11.71 -18.34
CA GLU A 92 3.88 10.95 -19.39
C GLU A 92 3.30 9.62 -18.88
N VAL A 93 3.95 8.98 -17.88
CA VAL A 93 3.46 7.78 -17.23
C VAL A 93 2.27 8.11 -16.36
N HIS A 94 2.40 9.12 -15.51
CA HIS A 94 1.35 9.54 -14.60
C HIS A 94 0.11 10.04 -15.37
N ASP A 95 0.27 10.95 -16.32
CA ASP A 95 -0.82 11.57 -17.05
C ASP A 95 -1.58 10.58 -17.95
N ARG A 96 -0.94 9.49 -18.39
CA ARG A 96 -1.59 8.39 -19.10
C ARG A 96 -2.60 7.66 -18.24
N MET A 97 -2.26 7.39 -16.98
CA MET A 97 -3.07 6.55 -16.08
C MET A 97 -4.00 7.37 -15.19
N ARG A 98 -3.68 8.65 -14.94
CA ARG A 98 -4.43 9.55 -14.04
C ARG A 98 -4.80 10.89 -14.68
N PRO A 99 -5.42 10.89 -15.89
CA PRO A 99 -5.89 12.12 -16.49
C PRO A 99 -7.12 12.66 -15.75
N PHE A 100 -7.36 13.96 -15.87
CA PHE A 100 -8.67 14.53 -15.55
C PHE A 100 -9.75 13.98 -16.49
N ARG A 101 -11.04 14.12 -16.11
CA ARG A 101 -12.16 13.72 -16.98
C ARG A 101 -12.15 14.40 -18.36
N GLY A 102 -11.53 15.57 -18.47
CA GLY A 102 -11.33 16.28 -19.72
C GLY A 102 -10.13 15.83 -20.55
N GLY A 103 -9.39 14.81 -20.12
CA GLY A 103 -8.21 14.27 -20.80
C GLY A 103 -6.89 15.02 -20.52
N GLN A 104 -6.94 16.16 -19.79
CA GLN A 104 -5.71 16.85 -19.40
C GLN A 104 -4.95 16.06 -18.33
N GLY A 105 -3.62 16.12 -18.32
CA GLY A 105 -2.79 15.53 -17.29
C GLY A 105 -2.95 16.22 -15.94
N SER A 106 -2.79 15.47 -14.85
CA SER A 106 -2.86 15.99 -13.48
C SER A 106 -1.47 16.26 -12.85
N TYR A 107 -0.41 15.77 -13.47
CA TYR A 107 0.97 15.82 -12.96
C TYR A 107 1.43 17.22 -12.55
N ASP A 108 1.34 18.20 -13.45
CA ASP A 108 1.84 19.57 -13.20
C ASP A 108 1.10 20.28 -12.05
N LEU A 109 -0.16 19.89 -11.80
CA LEU A 109 -0.94 20.43 -10.69
C LEU A 109 -0.52 19.84 -9.34
N ILE A 110 -0.24 18.52 -9.30
CA ILE A 110 -0.06 17.82 -8.02
C ILE A 110 1.38 17.84 -7.52
N VAL A 111 2.39 17.82 -8.41
CA VAL A 111 3.80 17.72 -8.00
C VAL A 111 4.22 18.84 -7.04
N PRO A 112 3.95 20.14 -7.32
CA PRO A 112 4.32 21.20 -6.39
C PRO A 112 3.66 21.08 -5.02
N LYS A 113 2.41 20.56 -4.98
CA LYS A 113 1.68 20.34 -3.73
C LYS A 113 2.28 19.19 -2.94
N PHE A 114 2.70 18.11 -3.62
CA PHE A 114 3.34 16.97 -2.99
C PHE A 114 4.70 17.32 -2.41
N GLN A 115 5.51 18.08 -3.15
CA GLN A 115 6.79 18.60 -2.66
C GLN A 115 6.58 19.46 -1.40
N LYS A 116 5.64 20.40 -1.43
CA LYS A 116 5.30 21.24 -0.26
C LYS A 116 4.89 20.40 0.95
N LEU A 117 4.06 19.36 0.75
CA LEU A 117 3.65 18.47 1.85
C LEU A 117 4.83 17.66 2.38
N ALA A 118 5.65 17.07 1.51
CA ALA A 118 6.82 16.30 1.91
C ALA A 118 7.82 17.13 2.72
N GLU A 119 8.11 18.35 2.29
CA GLU A 119 8.94 19.32 3.00
C GLU A 119 8.35 19.70 4.37
N SER A 120 7.04 19.99 4.43
CA SER A 120 6.37 20.35 5.70
C SER A 120 6.32 19.19 6.70
N ARG A 121 6.50 17.95 6.24
CA ARG A 121 6.64 16.73 7.05
C ARG A 121 8.10 16.34 7.29
N HIS A 122 9.06 17.20 6.95
CA HIS A 122 10.50 16.93 7.09
C HIS A 122 10.94 15.61 6.45
N GLN A 123 10.40 15.31 5.27
CA GLN A 123 10.65 14.09 4.49
C GLN A 123 10.35 12.77 5.25
N THR A 124 9.45 12.81 6.24
CA THR A 124 9.05 11.65 7.04
C THR A 124 7.52 11.44 7.05
N ASN A 125 7.10 10.22 7.39
CA ASN A 125 5.68 9.89 7.59
C ASN A 125 4.77 10.22 6.38
N TYR A 126 5.31 10.06 5.19
CA TYR A 126 4.57 10.07 3.92
C TYR A 126 5.18 9.06 2.97
N TYR A 127 4.47 8.73 1.91
CA TYR A 127 5.00 8.07 0.72
C TYR A 127 4.43 8.69 -0.53
N VAL A 128 5.28 8.97 -1.52
CA VAL A 128 4.82 9.04 -2.91
C VAL A 128 4.65 7.61 -3.39
N ARG A 129 3.43 7.28 -3.85
CA ARG A 129 3.08 5.91 -4.23
C ARG A 129 2.60 5.86 -5.66
N GLY A 130 3.32 5.09 -6.45
CA GLY A 130 3.04 4.83 -7.86
C GLY A 130 2.74 3.37 -8.15
N THR A 131 2.27 3.13 -9.36
CA THR A 131 1.99 1.79 -9.86
C THR A 131 2.63 1.64 -11.24
N PHE A 132 3.42 0.58 -11.43
CA PHE A 132 3.89 0.23 -12.76
C PHE A 132 3.02 -0.87 -13.39
N THR A 133 2.93 -0.82 -14.69
CA THR A 133 2.05 -1.63 -15.53
C THR A 133 2.81 -2.14 -16.74
N HIS A 134 2.18 -2.93 -17.60
CA HIS A 134 2.73 -3.28 -18.91
C HIS A 134 3.13 -2.05 -19.76
N ASN A 135 2.55 -0.88 -19.49
CA ASN A 135 2.81 0.34 -20.25
C ASN A 135 4.07 1.11 -19.82
N ASN A 136 4.69 0.76 -18.68
CA ASN A 136 5.91 1.39 -18.13
C ASN A 136 6.79 0.36 -17.44
N LEU A 137 7.29 -0.60 -18.22
CA LEU A 137 8.17 -1.66 -17.71
C LEU A 137 9.52 -1.11 -17.20
N ASP A 138 9.93 0.07 -17.68
CA ASP A 138 11.10 0.83 -17.25
C ASP A 138 10.86 1.61 -15.94
N PHE A 139 10.14 1.03 -15.01
CA PHE A 139 9.70 1.68 -13.76
C PHE A 139 10.85 2.20 -12.89
N SER A 140 12.07 1.70 -13.07
CA SER A 140 13.25 2.23 -12.37
C SER A 140 13.48 3.69 -12.71
N GLU A 141 13.20 4.14 -13.94
CA GLU A 141 13.28 5.53 -14.36
C GLU A 141 12.20 6.38 -13.66
N ASP A 142 11.02 5.81 -13.38
CA ASP A 142 9.97 6.49 -12.63
C ASP A 142 10.38 6.71 -11.17
N VAL A 143 11.00 5.71 -10.53
CA VAL A 143 11.54 5.86 -9.16
C VAL A 143 12.67 6.88 -9.11
N LYS A 144 13.60 6.85 -10.07
CA LYS A 144 14.69 7.84 -10.19
C LYS A 144 14.15 9.25 -10.35
N HIS A 145 13.15 9.41 -11.21
CA HIS A 145 12.48 10.69 -11.42
C HIS A 145 11.86 11.23 -10.13
N LEU A 146 11.15 10.40 -9.38
CA LEU A 146 10.57 10.80 -8.08
C LEU A 146 11.67 11.20 -7.08
N ALA A 147 12.77 10.47 -7.04
CA ALA A 147 13.93 10.82 -6.20
C ALA A 147 14.58 12.16 -6.63
N ASP A 148 14.67 12.43 -7.94
CA ASP A 148 15.21 13.69 -8.47
C ASP A 148 14.28 14.89 -8.21
N LEU A 149 12.98 14.66 -8.01
CA LEU A 149 12.03 15.67 -7.53
C LEU A 149 12.19 15.99 -6.03
N GLY A 150 13.08 15.31 -5.32
CA GLY A 150 13.34 15.52 -3.89
C GLY A 150 12.44 14.71 -2.94
N PHE A 151 11.75 13.68 -3.42
CA PHE A 151 11.02 12.78 -2.53
C PHE A 151 11.95 11.72 -1.94
N GLU A 152 11.95 11.59 -0.62
CA GLU A 152 12.78 10.61 0.09
C GLU A 152 12.04 9.33 0.46
N GLN A 153 10.70 9.32 0.40
CA GLN A 153 9.87 8.15 0.74
C GLN A 153 9.10 7.72 -0.50
N ILE A 154 9.53 6.65 -1.16
CA ILE A 154 9.03 6.23 -2.48
C ILE A 154 8.54 4.79 -2.43
N SER A 155 7.35 4.54 -2.98
CA SER A 155 6.77 3.21 -3.19
C SER A 155 6.22 3.11 -4.61
N VAL A 156 6.77 2.24 -5.43
CA VAL A 156 6.26 1.96 -6.78
C VAL A 156 6.01 0.47 -6.90
N GLU A 157 4.74 0.09 -7.09
CA GLU A 157 4.26 -1.29 -6.99
C GLU A 157 3.78 -1.84 -8.34
N PRO A 158 3.82 -3.16 -8.55
CA PRO A 158 3.15 -3.76 -9.70
C PRO A 158 1.64 -3.59 -9.59
N VAL A 159 0.98 -3.38 -10.71
CA VAL A 159 -0.49 -3.28 -10.76
C VAL A 159 -1.15 -4.57 -10.26
N VAL A 160 -2.24 -4.40 -9.49
CA VAL A 160 -3.16 -5.48 -9.11
C VAL A 160 -4.44 -5.30 -9.92
N THR A 161 -4.67 -6.18 -10.89
CA THR A 161 -5.81 -6.07 -11.82
C THR A 161 -6.18 -7.41 -12.43
N ASP A 162 -7.30 -7.49 -13.15
CA ASP A 162 -7.64 -8.66 -13.96
C ASP A 162 -6.56 -8.82 -15.07
N PRO A 163 -6.00 -10.03 -15.28
CA PRO A 163 -5.02 -10.28 -16.33
C PRO A 163 -5.47 -9.95 -17.76
N LYS A 164 -6.76 -9.77 -17.98
CA LYS A 164 -7.34 -9.38 -19.29
C LYS A 164 -7.22 -7.88 -19.57
N GLU A 165 -6.93 -7.07 -18.55
CA GLU A 165 -6.77 -5.64 -18.76
C GLU A 165 -5.55 -5.35 -19.63
N PRO A 166 -5.63 -4.38 -20.56
CA PRO A 166 -4.55 -4.11 -21.52
C PRO A 166 -3.25 -3.61 -20.85
N TYR A 167 -3.34 -3.08 -19.64
CA TYR A 167 -2.21 -2.62 -18.84
C TYR A 167 -1.73 -3.64 -17.81
N ALA A 168 -2.35 -4.82 -17.73
CA ALA A 168 -1.93 -5.90 -16.83
C ALA A 168 -0.51 -6.38 -17.19
N LEU A 169 0.29 -6.68 -16.16
CA LEU A 169 1.60 -7.30 -16.36
C LEU A 169 1.46 -8.73 -16.89
N ARG A 170 2.39 -9.13 -17.73
CA ARG A 170 2.39 -10.41 -18.46
C ARG A 170 3.64 -11.21 -18.13
N PRO A 171 3.61 -12.54 -18.29
CA PRO A 171 4.79 -13.39 -18.08
C PRO A 171 6.02 -12.95 -18.89
N GLU A 172 5.82 -12.48 -20.14
CA GLU A 172 6.88 -11.98 -21.02
C GLU A 172 7.55 -10.69 -20.52
N ASP A 173 6.92 -9.93 -19.61
CA ASP A 173 7.47 -8.71 -19.02
C ASP A 173 8.51 -9.01 -17.93
N VAL A 174 8.46 -10.22 -17.35
CA VAL A 174 9.27 -10.58 -16.17
C VAL A 174 10.77 -10.37 -16.38
N PRO A 175 11.39 -10.82 -17.49
CA PRO A 175 12.84 -10.62 -17.67
C PRO A 175 13.24 -9.15 -17.58
N GLN A 176 12.52 -8.26 -18.26
CA GLN A 176 12.79 -6.83 -18.24
C GLN A 176 12.58 -6.24 -16.83
N LEU A 177 11.49 -6.62 -16.14
CA LEU A 177 11.22 -6.12 -14.78
C LEU A 177 12.31 -6.56 -13.78
N LEU A 178 12.87 -7.76 -13.92
CA LEU A 178 13.98 -8.20 -13.07
C LEU A 178 15.24 -7.35 -13.31
N GLU A 179 15.55 -7.04 -14.56
CA GLU A 179 16.66 -6.13 -14.93
C GLU A 179 16.44 -4.72 -14.36
N GLU A 180 15.21 -4.22 -14.39
CA GLU A 180 14.87 -2.90 -13.84
C GLU A 180 15.05 -2.86 -12.32
N TYR A 181 14.74 -3.93 -11.59
CA TYR A 181 15.07 -4.01 -10.17
C TYR A 181 16.58 -3.99 -9.91
N ASP A 182 17.39 -4.68 -10.73
CA ASP A 182 18.85 -4.63 -10.62
C ASP A 182 19.40 -3.22 -10.89
N LYS A 183 18.94 -2.55 -11.96
CA LYS A 183 19.31 -1.16 -12.26
C LYS A 183 18.94 -0.22 -11.11
N LEU A 184 17.73 -0.37 -10.59
CA LEU A 184 17.25 0.45 -9.47
C LEU A 184 18.10 0.22 -8.21
N ALA A 185 18.42 -1.02 -7.88
CA ALA A 185 19.22 -1.35 -6.69
C ALA A 185 20.62 -0.73 -6.77
N VAL A 186 21.27 -0.78 -7.94
CA VAL A 186 22.57 -0.14 -8.18
C VAL A 186 22.47 1.38 -8.05
N GLU A 187 21.44 1.98 -8.63
CA GLU A 187 21.25 3.44 -8.56
C GLU A 187 20.98 3.91 -7.11
N LEU A 188 20.14 3.19 -6.37
CA LEU A 188 19.84 3.55 -4.98
C LEU A 188 21.06 3.38 -4.06
N LEU A 189 21.85 2.34 -4.27
CA LEU A 189 23.13 2.15 -3.57
C LEU A 189 24.08 3.32 -3.86
N LYS A 190 24.23 3.72 -5.13
CA LYS A 190 25.04 4.86 -5.53
C LYS A 190 24.58 6.14 -4.84
N ARG A 191 23.27 6.43 -4.87
CA ARG A 191 22.69 7.60 -4.18
C ARG A 191 22.95 7.59 -2.69
N GLN A 192 22.85 6.43 -2.05
CA GLN A 192 23.15 6.29 -0.62
C GLN A 192 24.60 6.66 -0.31
N LYS A 193 25.57 6.17 -1.10
CA LYS A 193 27.00 6.49 -0.98
C LYS A 193 27.30 7.98 -1.22
N GLU A 194 26.53 8.63 -2.05
CA GLU A 194 26.64 10.07 -2.34
C GLU A 194 25.93 10.97 -1.31
N GLY A 195 25.31 10.40 -0.25
CA GLY A 195 24.53 11.15 0.74
C GLY A 195 23.18 11.66 0.24
N ARG A 196 22.66 11.10 -0.85
CA ARG A 196 21.39 11.42 -1.48
C ARG A 196 20.42 10.22 -1.44
N GLY A 197 20.55 9.40 -0.38
CA GLY A 197 19.77 8.18 -0.22
C GLY A 197 18.27 8.47 -0.14
N VAL A 198 17.46 7.56 -0.66
CA VAL A 198 16.00 7.57 -0.54
C VAL A 198 15.52 6.22 -0.01
N ASN A 199 14.41 6.22 0.70
CA ASN A 199 13.73 5.02 1.14
C ASN A 199 12.83 4.49 0.02
N PHE A 200 13.27 3.43 -0.66
CA PHE A 200 12.40 2.69 -1.55
C PHE A 200 11.73 1.56 -0.77
N PHE A 201 10.44 1.69 -0.51
CA PHE A 201 9.67 0.82 0.39
C PHE A 201 9.91 -0.68 0.15
N HIS A 202 10.02 -1.09 -1.12
CA HIS A 202 10.13 -2.50 -1.48
C HIS A 202 11.53 -3.11 -1.26
N PHE A 203 12.54 -2.29 -0.98
CA PHE A 203 13.88 -2.73 -0.58
C PHE A 203 14.10 -2.60 0.93
N MET A 204 13.17 -1.97 1.66
CA MET A 204 13.22 -1.85 3.12
C MET A 204 12.81 -3.18 3.79
N ILE A 205 13.59 -4.22 3.57
CA ILE A 205 13.37 -5.55 4.12
C ILE A 205 14.25 -5.71 5.36
N ASP A 206 13.62 -5.93 6.52
CA ASP A 206 14.38 -6.24 7.74
C ASP A 206 14.97 -7.64 7.65
N LEU A 207 16.25 -7.69 7.28
CA LEU A 207 17.03 -8.93 7.17
C LEU A 207 17.56 -9.40 8.53
N SER A 208 17.47 -8.58 9.59
CA SER A 208 18.00 -8.88 10.92
C SER A 208 16.99 -9.57 11.83
N GLY A 209 15.77 -9.04 11.92
CA GLY A 209 14.72 -9.56 12.80
C GLY A 209 13.44 -9.90 12.04
N GLY A 210 13.14 -9.16 10.98
CA GLY A 210 11.91 -9.25 10.18
C GLY A 210 10.65 -8.87 10.97
N PRO A 211 9.48 -8.88 10.33
CA PRO A 211 8.21 -8.59 10.97
C PRO A 211 7.80 -9.68 11.97
N CYS A 212 6.77 -9.42 12.78
CA CYS A 212 6.23 -10.43 13.71
C CYS A 212 5.78 -11.70 12.96
N VAL A 213 5.74 -12.83 13.68
CA VAL A 213 5.43 -14.15 13.08
C VAL A 213 4.11 -14.15 12.31
N ALA A 214 3.06 -13.50 12.82
CA ALA A 214 1.77 -13.43 12.13
C ALA A 214 1.91 -12.75 10.75
N LYS A 215 2.61 -11.61 10.66
CA LYS A 215 2.87 -10.93 9.38
C LYS A 215 3.73 -11.76 8.43
N ARG A 216 4.69 -12.52 8.95
CA ARG A 216 5.52 -13.42 8.12
C ARG A 216 4.71 -14.56 7.50
N LEU A 217 3.66 -15.00 8.17
CA LEU A 217 2.85 -16.14 7.73
C LEU A 217 1.73 -15.73 6.77
N SER A 218 0.99 -14.66 7.07
CA SER A 218 -0.26 -14.28 6.41
C SER A 218 -0.27 -12.90 5.75
N GLY A 219 0.86 -12.17 5.76
CA GLY A 219 1.03 -10.91 5.05
C GLY A 219 0.23 -9.75 5.64
N CYS A 220 -0.54 -9.06 4.79
CA CYS A 220 -1.25 -7.83 5.15
C CYS A 220 -2.45 -8.04 6.09
N GLY A 221 -2.84 -9.29 6.36
CA GLY A 221 -3.97 -9.60 7.23
C GLY A 221 -5.35 -9.37 6.60
N SER A 222 -5.45 -9.28 5.27
CA SER A 222 -6.73 -9.13 4.57
C SER A 222 -7.74 -10.19 5.02
N GLY A 223 -8.99 -9.77 5.25
CA GLY A 223 -10.09 -10.63 5.70
C GLY A 223 -10.01 -11.09 7.17
N THR A 224 -8.94 -10.74 7.89
CA THR A 224 -8.75 -11.14 9.30
C THR A 224 -8.42 -9.97 10.21
N GLU A 225 -7.31 -9.28 9.95
CA GLU A 225 -6.83 -8.13 10.74
C GLU A 225 -7.03 -6.80 9.99
N TYR A 226 -7.31 -6.86 8.70
CA TYR A 226 -7.60 -5.75 7.81
C TYR A 226 -8.91 -6.00 7.09
N LEU A 227 -9.78 -4.99 7.08
CA LEU A 227 -11.04 -4.98 6.37
C LEU A 227 -11.17 -3.68 5.57
N ALA A 228 -11.83 -3.74 4.41
CA ALA A 228 -12.32 -2.57 3.70
C ALA A 228 -13.79 -2.32 4.05
N VAL A 229 -14.13 -1.06 4.35
CA VAL A 229 -15.50 -0.63 4.62
C VAL A 229 -15.96 0.28 3.49
N THR A 230 -17.04 -0.10 2.81
CA THR A 230 -17.59 0.71 1.71
C THR A 230 -18.31 1.97 2.23
N PRO A 231 -18.61 2.96 1.37
CA PRO A 231 -19.42 4.11 1.75
C PRO A 231 -20.81 3.78 2.27
N TRP A 232 -21.31 2.58 1.95
CA TRP A 232 -22.63 2.07 2.39
C TRP A 232 -22.56 1.24 3.65
N GLY A 233 -21.33 0.91 4.13
CA GLY A 233 -21.11 0.17 5.35
C GLY A 233 -20.79 -1.30 5.16
N ASP A 234 -20.68 -1.80 3.93
CA ASP A 234 -20.36 -3.21 3.67
C ASP A 234 -18.88 -3.52 3.99
N PHE A 235 -18.65 -4.72 4.51
CA PHE A 235 -17.31 -5.25 4.83
C PHE A 235 -16.79 -6.19 3.74
N TYR A 236 -15.56 -5.94 3.30
CA TYR A 236 -14.80 -6.81 2.39
C TYR A 236 -13.42 -7.11 2.95
N PRO A 237 -12.77 -8.24 2.54
CA PRO A 237 -11.44 -8.61 3.02
C PRO A 237 -10.38 -7.54 2.79
N CYS A 238 -10.42 -6.85 1.65
CA CYS A 238 -9.63 -5.65 1.35
C CYS A 238 -10.30 -4.86 0.21
N HIS A 239 -9.76 -3.67 -0.09
CA HIS A 239 -10.31 -2.79 -1.13
C HIS A 239 -10.35 -3.43 -2.53
N GLN A 240 -9.47 -4.40 -2.83
CA GLN A 240 -9.43 -5.10 -4.11
C GLN A 240 -10.62 -6.05 -4.32
N PHE A 241 -11.30 -6.46 -3.26
CA PHE A 241 -12.49 -7.32 -3.33
C PHE A 241 -13.81 -6.56 -3.28
N VAL A 242 -13.76 -5.24 -3.10
CA VAL A 242 -14.98 -4.40 -3.03
C VAL A 242 -15.81 -4.54 -4.31
N GLY A 243 -17.10 -4.83 -4.14
CA GLY A 243 -18.04 -5.07 -5.25
C GLY A 243 -18.13 -6.52 -5.73
N ASN A 244 -17.27 -7.41 -5.25
CA ASN A 244 -17.40 -8.84 -5.51
C ASN A 244 -18.27 -9.48 -4.41
N GLU A 245 -19.52 -9.77 -4.70
CA GLU A 245 -20.50 -10.32 -3.76
C GLU A 245 -20.05 -11.61 -3.06
N LYS A 246 -19.17 -12.41 -3.72
CA LYS A 246 -18.61 -13.61 -3.15
C LYS A 246 -17.82 -13.32 -1.86
N PHE A 247 -17.21 -12.14 -1.77
CA PHE A 247 -16.38 -11.70 -0.65
C PHE A 247 -17.07 -10.66 0.25
N LEU A 248 -18.37 -10.46 0.12
CA LEU A 248 -19.12 -9.64 1.06
C LEU A 248 -19.19 -10.36 2.41
N MET A 249 -18.55 -9.80 3.44
CA MET A 249 -18.40 -10.41 4.76
C MET A 249 -19.50 -10.05 5.76
N GLY A 250 -20.23 -8.98 5.49
CA GLY A 250 -21.24 -8.38 6.36
C GLY A 250 -21.25 -6.87 6.24
N ASN A 251 -21.70 -6.17 7.28
CA ASN A 251 -21.79 -4.71 7.27
C ASN A 251 -21.65 -4.10 8.67
N VAL A 252 -21.62 -2.77 8.75
CA VAL A 252 -21.44 -2.03 10.01
C VAL A 252 -22.60 -2.21 11.02
N ASP A 253 -23.78 -2.67 10.58
CA ASP A 253 -24.95 -2.85 11.44
C ASP A 253 -25.02 -4.28 12.02
N GLU A 254 -24.70 -5.27 11.21
CA GLU A 254 -24.78 -6.69 11.55
C GLU A 254 -23.43 -7.31 11.98
N GLY A 255 -22.33 -6.60 11.66
CA GLY A 255 -20.98 -7.15 11.86
C GLY A 255 -20.61 -8.16 10.79
N ILE A 256 -19.70 -9.09 11.13
CA ILE A 256 -19.27 -10.18 10.23
C ILE A 256 -20.33 -11.29 10.27
N VAL A 257 -21.07 -11.49 9.19
CA VAL A 257 -22.09 -12.54 9.02
C VAL A 257 -21.57 -13.72 8.20
N ARG A 258 -20.38 -13.61 7.59
CA ARG A 258 -19.73 -14.65 6.79
C ARG A 258 -18.39 -15.07 7.44
N PRO A 259 -18.42 -15.81 8.57
CA PRO A 259 -17.20 -16.30 9.21
C PRO A 259 -16.42 -17.30 8.37
N ASP A 260 -17.08 -17.97 7.41
CA ASP A 260 -16.45 -18.85 6.43
C ASP A 260 -15.40 -18.12 5.58
N ILE A 261 -15.64 -16.85 5.18
CA ILE A 261 -14.67 -16.02 4.45
C ILE A 261 -13.48 -15.69 5.39
N VAL A 262 -13.74 -15.33 6.64
CA VAL A 262 -12.67 -15.07 7.61
C VAL A 262 -11.77 -16.30 7.77
N ASP A 263 -12.36 -17.48 7.88
CA ASP A 263 -11.62 -18.74 8.05
C ASP A 263 -10.84 -19.10 6.77
N GLU A 264 -11.40 -18.86 5.59
CA GLU A 264 -10.69 -19.03 4.31
C GLU A 264 -9.40 -18.16 4.28
N PHE A 265 -9.50 -16.88 4.66
CA PHE A 265 -8.34 -15.98 4.71
C PHE A 265 -7.35 -16.33 5.82
N LYS A 266 -7.79 -16.79 7.00
CA LYS A 266 -6.91 -17.30 8.07
C LYS A 266 -6.11 -18.52 7.62
N CYS A 267 -6.74 -19.42 6.86
CA CYS A 267 -6.08 -20.59 6.32
C CYS A 267 -5.10 -20.27 5.21
N CYS A 268 -5.25 -19.13 4.53
CA CYS A 268 -4.41 -18.69 3.43
C CYS A 268 -3.05 -18.14 3.92
N ASN A 269 -2.11 -19.04 4.22
CA ASN A 269 -0.78 -18.70 4.71
C ASN A 269 0.34 -19.39 3.90
N VAL A 270 1.60 -19.06 4.18
CA VAL A 270 2.77 -19.57 3.44
C VAL A 270 2.92 -21.10 3.49
N TYR A 271 2.35 -21.78 4.47
CA TYR A 271 2.41 -23.24 4.57
C TYR A 271 1.23 -23.93 3.85
N ALA A 272 0.11 -23.24 3.69
CA ALA A 272 -1.02 -23.72 2.89
C ALA A 272 -0.69 -23.74 1.40
N LYS A 273 0.12 -22.78 0.93
CA LYS A 273 0.52 -22.65 -0.47
C LYS A 273 1.74 -23.53 -0.77
N GLU A 274 1.55 -24.57 -1.63
CA GLU A 274 2.60 -25.55 -1.92
C GLU A 274 3.91 -24.90 -2.41
N LYS A 275 3.83 -23.98 -3.37
CA LYS A 275 5.00 -23.27 -3.94
C LYS A 275 5.73 -22.41 -2.88
N CYS A 276 5.05 -21.98 -1.83
CA CYS A 276 5.67 -21.17 -0.79
C CYS A 276 6.49 -21.98 0.22
N ARG A 277 6.16 -23.27 0.43
CA ARG A 277 6.81 -24.10 1.47
C ARG A 277 8.33 -24.16 1.33
N SER A 278 8.85 -24.27 0.10
CA SER A 278 10.28 -24.33 -0.21
C SER A 278 10.89 -22.99 -0.64
N CYS A 279 10.10 -21.92 -0.74
CA CYS A 279 10.57 -20.61 -1.21
C CYS A 279 11.47 -19.94 -0.16
N PHE A 280 12.66 -19.48 -0.55
CA PHE A 280 13.58 -18.76 0.36
C PHE A 280 12.99 -17.42 0.84
N ALA A 281 12.21 -16.76 -0.01
CA ALA A 281 11.62 -15.45 0.28
C ALA A 281 10.30 -15.52 1.08
N LYS A 282 9.81 -16.71 1.45
CA LYS A 282 8.45 -16.88 2.01
C LYS A 282 8.14 -16.00 3.22
N PHE A 283 9.10 -15.81 4.12
CA PHE A 283 8.91 -15.01 5.33
C PHE A 283 9.10 -13.50 5.14
N TYR A 284 9.54 -13.09 3.97
CA TYR A 284 9.60 -11.69 3.53
C TYR A 284 8.42 -11.34 2.60
N CYS A 285 7.97 -12.30 1.80
CA CYS A 285 6.82 -12.21 0.90
C CYS A 285 5.49 -12.45 1.60
N SER A 286 5.47 -13.33 2.61
CA SER A 286 4.27 -13.71 3.38
C SER A 286 3.16 -14.34 2.54
N GLY A 287 3.51 -15.01 1.42
CA GLY A 287 2.56 -15.71 0.56
C GLY A 287 1.93 -14.88 -0.56
N GLY A 288 2.35 -13.61 -0.74
CA GLY A 288 1.87 -12.73 -1.79
C GLY A 288 0.49 -12.13 -1.56
N CYS A 289 -0.06 -11.52 -2.60
CA CYS A 289 -1.36 -10.85 -2.56
C CYS A 289 -2.51 -11.82 -2.87
N ALA A 290 -3.46 -11.96 -1.95
CA ALA A 290 -4.65 -12.79 -2.14
C ALA A 290 -5.51 -12.35 -3.33
N ALA A 291 -5.62 -11.03 -3.56
CA ALA A 291 -6.39 -10.49 -4.69
C ALA A 291 -5.73 -10.83 -6.04
N ASN A 292 -4.40 -10.72 -6.17
CA ASN A 292 -3.69 -11.16 -7.37
C ASN A 292 -3.86 -12.66 -7.62
N SER A 293 -3.76 -13.48 -6.56
CA SER A 293 -4.00 -14.91 -6.67
C SER A 293 -5.42 -15.18 -7.19
N TYR A 294 -6.42 -14.53 -6.61
CA TYR A 294 -7.81 -14.69 -7.02
C TYR A 294 -8.06 -14.23 -8.47
N ASN A 295 -7.52 -13.07 -8.88
CA ASN A 295 -7.67 -12.54 -10.22
C ASN A 295 -7.07 -13.49 -11.29
N CYS A 296 -5.97 -14.16 -10.97
CA CYS A 296 -5.30 -15.08 -11.91
C CYS A 296 -5.87 -16.50 -11.87
N HIS A 297 -6.25 -17.01 -10.70
CA HIS A 297 -6.57 -18.42 -10.51
C HIS A 297 -7.99 -18.70 -9.98
N GLY A 298 -8.77 -17.66 -9.67
CA GLY A 298 -10.12 -17.80 -9.12
C GLY A 298 -10.14 -18.26 -7.65
N LYS A 299 -9.00 -18.31 -6.96
CA LYS A 299 -8.86 -18.72 -5.55
C LYS A 299 -7.72 -17.97 -4.87
N ILE A 300 -7.83 -17.76 -3.54
CA ILE A 300 -6.87 -16.96 -2.78
C ILE A 300 -5.65 -17.77 -2.29
N ASP A 301 -5.77 -19.07 -2.21
CA ASP A 301 -4.78 -20.01 -1.68
C ASP A 301 -3.73 -20.47 -2.71
N ASP A 302 -3.78 -19.95 -3.92
CA ASP A 302 -2.73 -20.11 -4.93
C ASP A 302 -1.72 -18.96 -4.88
N VAL A 303 -0.77 -18.93 -5.80
CA VAL A 303 0.25 -17.90 -5.93
C VAL A 303 0.17 -17.21 -7.29
N TYR A 304 0.37 -15.91 -7.31
CA TYR A 304 0.58 -15.16 -8.54
C TYR A 304 2.06 -15.26 -8.93
N GLU A 305 2.37 -16.10 -9.91
CA GLU A 305 3.74 -16.50 -10.27
C GLU A 305 4.62 -15.31 -10.63
N LEU A 306 4.12 -14.39 -11.44
CA LEU A 306 4.85 -13.15 -11.79
C LEU A 306 5.23 -12.39 -10.52
N GLY A 307 4.29 -12.20 -9.60
CA GLY A 307 4.54 -11.57 -8.31
C GLY A 307 5.58 -12.31 -7.46
N CYS A 308 5.65 -13.65 -7.57
CA CYS A 308 6.68 -14.45 -6.91
C CYS A 308 8.09 -14.11 -7.41
N GLU A 309 8.27 -14.01 -8.73
CA GLU A 309 9.58 -13.68 -9.32
C GLU A 309 10.01 -12.25 -8.93
N LEU A 310 9.10 -11.27 -9.02
CA LEU A 310 9.39 -9.89 -8.61
C LEU A 310 9.76 -9.81 -7.12
N GLN A 311 9.05 -10.55 -6.25
CA GLN A 311 9.31 -10.50 -4.81
C GLN A 311 10.65 -11.18 -4.45
N LYS A 312 11.02 -12.27 -5.10
CA LYS A 312 12.35 -12.89 -4.92
C LYS A 312 13.44 -11.88 -5.31
N LYS A 313 13.30 -11.21 -6.45
CA LYS A 313 14.24 -10.19 -6.91
C LYS A 313 14.37 -9.03 -5.93
N ARG A 314 13.27 -8.54 -5.35
CA ARG A 314 13.29 -7.51 -4.31
C ARG A 314 14.11 -7.93 -3.09
N VAL A 315 13.97 -9.18 -2.64
CA VAL A 315 14.76 -9.72 -1.52
C VAL A 315 16.25 -9.82 -1.90
N GLU A 316 16.57 -10.29 -3.10
CA GLU A 316 17.95 -10.32 -3.62
C GLU A 316 18.59 -8.92 -3.65
N CYS A 317 17.86 -7.92 -4.19
CA CYS A 317 18.32 -6.53 -4.23
C CYS A 317 18.54 -5.96 -2.82
N ALA A 318 17.62 -6.23 -1.87
CA ALA A 318 17.78 -5.78 -0.48
C ALA A 318 19.00 -6.40 0.20
N ILE A 319 19.27 -7.68 -0.04
CA ILE A 319 20.48 -8.37 0.46
C ILE A 319 21.73 -7.74 -0.15
N MET A 320 21.76 -7.53 -1.47
CA MET A 320 22.88 -6.91 -2.17
C MET A 320 23.20 -5.52 -1.63
N ILE A 321 22.18 -4.66 -1.47
CA ILE A 321 22.36 -3.30 -0.93
C ILE A 321 22.94 -3.37 0.49
N LYS A 322 22.38 -4.22 1.35
CA LYS A 322 22.84 -4.34 2.73
C LYS A 322 24.28 -4.87 2.82
N ALA A 323 24.65 -5.86 2.00
CA ALA A 323 26.00 -6.38 1.95
C ALA A 323 27.01 -5.31 1.48
N ALA A 324 26.67 -4.58 0.40
CA ALA A 324 27.54 -3.53 -0.14
C ALA A 324 27.72 -2.32 0.80
N LEU A 325 26.79 -2.06 1.72
CA LEU A 325 26.91 -1.01 2.74
C LEU A 325 27.70 -1.51 3.97
N ALA A 326 27.61 -2.79 4.33
CA ALA A 326 28.36 -3.36 5.46
C ALA A 326 29.88 -3.39 5.19
N ASP A 327 30.30 -3.62 3.95
CA ASP A 327 31.71 -3.62 3.56
C ASP A 327 32.41 -2.23 3.71
N GLU A 328 31.63 -1.15 3.87
CA GLU A 328 32.15 0.21 4.05
C GLU A 328 32.26 0.63 5.53
N GLU A 329 31.64 -0.11 6.44
CA GLU A 329 31.69 0.15 7.89
C GLU A 329 32.89 -0.56 8.57
N GLU A 330 33.62 -1.45 7.84
CA GLU A 330 34.90 -2.08 8.26
C GLU A 330 36.10 -1.29 7.76
#